data_3c41ad52dc884022f0577fcd45777147
#
_entry.id   3c41ad52dc884022f0577fcd45777147
#
_cell.length_a   1.000
_cell.length_b   1.000
_cell.length_c   1.000
_cell.angle_alpha   90.00
_cell.angle_beta   90.00
_cell.angle_gamma   90.00
#
_symmetry.space_group_name_H-M   'P 1'
#
loop_
_entity.id
_entity.type
_entity.pdbx_description
1 polymer ?
#
loop_
_entity_poly.entity_id
_entity_poly.type
_entity_poly.pdbx_seq_one_letter_code
_entity_poly.pdbx_strand_id
1 'polypeptide(L)'
;MFNRSAQDSGSSTAEADDRESTTAVRLEGVTHQYGSSGGRLRSGDERTVTALRNVSFDVPMGSIVGLEGPSGSGKSTILHAVAGLLVPTDGNVIVRETDLTALSDAERTRMRRRHIGIVFQRFHLLPSLSARANVALPLVQAGISRSDRRARATALLEAVGLADRTSHLPGELSGGERQRVAIARALSTDPDVIVADEPTGELDTATGKDVLELLTDIGRDRAVVVASHDATTLSVADHVITLRDGRVNDVR
;
A
#
# COMPACT_ATOMS: atom_id res chain seq x y z
N MET A 1 11.58 21.46 -53.85
CA MET A 1 13.02 21.35 -54.13
C MET A 1 13.67 21.04 -52.82
N PHE A 2 14.26 19.94 -52.50
CA PHE A 2 15.00 18.89 -53.13
C PHE A 2 14.72 17.55 -52.51
N ASN A 3 14.53 16.57 -53.35
CA ASN A 3 14.49 15.16 -53.14
C ASN A 3 15.90 14.62 -52.83
N ARG A 4 16.00 13.61 -51.97
CA ARG A 4 16.88 12.44 -52.23
C ARG A 4 16.60 11.27 -51.30
N SER A 5 16.19 10.25 -51.96
CA SER A 5 16.15 8.85 -51.58
C SER A 5 17.53 8.30 -51.18
N ALA A 6 17.59 7.42 -50.21
CA ALA A 6 18.40 6.19 -50.28
C ALA A 6 17.81 5.17 -49.31
N GLN A 7 17.50 4.03 -49.84
CA GLN A 7 17.22 2.73 -49.22
C GLN A 7 18.42 2.32 -48.39
N ASP A 8 18.20 1.73 -47.22
CA ASP A 8 18.83 0.45 -46.97
C ASP A 8 18.03 -0.39 -46.00
N SER A 9 18.10 -1.65 -46.27
CA SER A 9 17.39 -2.80 -45.79
C SER A 9 17.81 -3.25 -44.35
N GLY A 10 16.82 -3.72 -43.61
CA GLY A 10 16.96 -4.95 -42.83
C GLY A 10 17.66 -4.89 -41.49
N SER A 11 16.89 -4.90 -40.42
CA SER A 11 16.91 -5.99 -39.44
C SER A 11 15.77 -5.77 -38.44
N SER A 12 14.75 -6.60 -38.57
CA SER A 12 13.80 -6.87 -37.50
C SER A 12 14.58 -7.56 -36.38
N THR A 13 14.99 -6.82 -35.38
CA THR A 13 15.27 -7.35 -34.06
C THR A 13 14.15 -6.88 -33.15
N ALA A 14 13.42 -7.85 -32.64
CA ALA A 14 12.45 -7.68 -31.59
C ALA A 14 13.06 -6.83 -30.47
N GLU A 15 12.58 -5.60 -30.31
CA GLU A 15 12.74 -4.85 -29.06
C GLU A 15 11.96 -5.62 -28.01
N ALA A 16 12.64 -6.56 -27.36
CA ALA A 16 12.20 -7.11 -26.10
C ALA A 16 11.98 -5.92 -25.16
N ASP A 17 10.79 -5.85 -24.60
CA ASP A 17 10.35 -4.90 -23.60
C ASP A 17 11.25 -5.03 -22.37
N ASP A 18 12.41 -4.38 -22.41
CA ASP A 18 13.38 -4.29 -21.32
C ASP A 18 12.98 -3.13 -20.40
N ARG A 19 11.74 -3.17 -19.91
CA ARG A 19 11.37 -2.49 -18.69
C ARG A 19 12.06 -3.27 -17.58
N GLU A 20 13.27 -2.85 -17.21
CA GLU A 20 13.83 -3.21 -15.91
C GLU A 20 12.76 -2.94 -14.86
N SER A 21 12.09 -3.99 -14.42
CA SER A 21 11.05 -3.92 -13.40
C SER A 21 11.71 -3.45 -12.10
N THR A 22 11.70 -2.14 -11.88
CA THR A 22 12.30 -1.54 -10.69
C THR A 22 11.53 -2.04 -9.47
N THR A 23 12.15 -2.80 -8.60
CA THR A 23 11.57 -3.30 -7.35
C THR A 23 11.22 -2.11 -6.45
N ALA A 24 9.94 -1.97 -6.12
CA ALA A 24 9.46 -0.92 -5.23
C ALA A 24 9.55 -1.31 -3.76
N VAL A 25 9.28 -2.58 -3.46
CA VAL A 25 9.37 -3.15 -2.10
C VAL A 25 10.08 -4.49 -2.18
N ARG A 26 11.02 -4.73 -1.25
CA ARG A 26 11.68 -6.02 -1.07
C ARG A 26 11.71 -6.39 0.40
N LEU A 27 11.30 -7.62 0.70
CA LEU A 27 11.49 -8.25 1.99
C LEU A 27 12.59 -9.31 1.87
N GLU A 28 13.55 -9.29 2.78
CA GLU A 28 14.68 -10.23 2.81
C GLU A 28 14.77 -10.90 4.18
N GLY A 29 14.38 -12.17 4.26
CA GLY A 29 14.47 -12.98 5.47
C GLY A 29 13.69 -12.46 6.66
N VAL A 30 12.61 -11.72 6.44
CA VAL A 30 11.87 -10.99 7.47
C VAL A 30 11.27 -11.96 8.49
N THR A 31 11.67 -11.79 9.74
CA THR A 31 11.13 -12.49 10.91
C THR A 31 10.59 -11.47 11.92
N HIS A 32 9.42 -11.70 12.47
CA HIS A 32 8.90 -10.85 13.52
C HIS A 32 8.23 -11.65 14.65
N GLN A 33 8.58 -11.27 15.87
CA GLN A 33 8.05 -11.83 17.10
C GLN A 33 7.38 -10.77 17.93
N TYR A 34 6.13 -10.97 18.29
CA TYR A 34 5.46 -10.17 19.30
C TYR A 34 5.76 -10.78 20.66
N GLY A 35 6.39 -10.01 21.55
CA GLY A 35 6.66 -10.38 22.92
C GLY A 35 6.16 -9.31 23.87
N SER A 36 5.95 -9.62 25.12
CA SER A 36 5.66 -8.64 26.15
C SER A 36 6.94 -7.88 26.52
N SER A 37 7.33 -6.91 25.70
CA SER A 37 8.40 -5.98 26.05
C SER A 37 7.83 -4.91 26.99
N GLY A 38 8.12 -4.99 28.28
CA GLY A 38 7.91 -3.87 29.20
C GLY A 38 7.09 -4.16 30.45
N GLY A 39 7.69 -4.83 31.38
CA GLY A 39 7.21 -4.91 32.77
C GLY A 39 8.10 -5.83 33.57
N ARG A 40 8.80 -5.29 34.60
CA ARG A 40 9.46 -6.10 35.64
C ARG A 40 8.43 -7.01 36.29
N LEU A 41 8.17 -8.18 35.70
CA LEU A 41 7.41 -9.26 36.31
C LEU A 41 8.19 -10.56 36.14
N ARG A 42 8.35 -11.21 37.25
CA ARG A 42 8.99 -12.50 37.58
C ARG A 42 9.06 -13.51 36.42
N SER A 43 10.25 -14.11 36.32
CA SER A 43 10.61 -15.28 35.52
C SER A 43 9.51 -16.33 35.43
N GLY A 44 9.12 -16.70 34.20
CA GLY A 44 8.42 -17.95 33.91
C GLY A 44 7.16 -17.76 33.08
N ASP A 45 7.21 -17.34 31.85
CA ASP A 45 6.35 -17.57 30.69
C ASP A 45 6.24 -16.33 29.79
N GLU A 46 7.32 -15.93 29.16
CA GLU A 46 7.24 -14.97 28.04
C GLU A 46 6.64 -15.73 26.83
N ARG A 47 5.33 -15.64 26.68
CA ARG A 47 4.67 -16.12 25.46
C ARG A 47 5.02 -15.19 24.30
N THR A 48 6.12 -15.49 23.62
CA THR A 48 6.45 -14.87 22.34
C THR A 48 5.62 -15.53 21.23
N VAL A 49 4.94 -14.71 20.44
CA VAL A 49 4.21 -15.19 19.25
C VAL A 49 5.01 -14.81 18.03
N THR A 50 5.55 -15.78 17.30
CA THR A 50 6.23 -15.54 16.04
C THR A 50 5.20 -15.36 14.93
N ALA A 51 5.04 -14.13 14.48
CA ALA A 51 4.08 -13.75 13.43
C ALA A 51 4.62 -13.92 12.02
N LEU A 52 5.94 -13.73 11.83
CA LEU A 52 6.62 -13.92 10.53
C LEU A 52 7.88 -14.76 10.75
N ARG A 53 8.20 -15.63 9.78
CA ARG A 53 9.31 -16.58 9.83
C ARG A 53 10.04 -16.61 8.50
N ASN A 54 11.14 -15.86 8.36
CA ASN A 54 12.00 -15.85 7.18
C ASN A 54 11.22 -15.59 5.88
N VAL A 55 10.44 -14.51 5.85
CA VAL A 55 9.62 -14.10 4.70
C VAL A 55 10.46 -13.29 3.74
N SER A 56 10.49 -13.70 2.46
CA SER A 56 11.18 -13.00 1.39
C SER A 56 10.32 -12.94 0.15
N PHE A 57 10.16 -11.76 -0.44
CA PHE A 57 9.54 -11.53 -1.74
C PHE A 57 9.77 -10.10 -2.21
N ASP A 58 9.57 -9.88 -3.50
CA ASP A 58 9.65 -8.57 -4.14
C ASP A 58 8.27 -8.09 -4.62
N VAL A 59 8.09 -6.76 -4.66
CA VAL A 59 6.93 -6.09 -5.27
C VAL A 59 7.46 -5.12 -6.33
N PRO A 60 7.23 -5.40 -7.62
CA PRO A 60 7.64 -4.50 -8.69
C PRO A 60 6.85 -3.19 -8.69
N MET A 61 7.43 -2.11 -9.23
CA MET A 61 6.65 -0.92 -9.61
C MET A 61 5.63 -1.28 -10.70
N GLY A 62 4.46 -0.64 -10.63
CA GLY A 62 3.40 -0.87 -11.60
C GLY A 62 2.74 -2.24 -11.45
N SER A 63 2.81 -2.86 -10.28
CA SER A 63 2.17 -4.16 -10.02
C SER A 63 1.38 -4.18 -8.72
N ILE A 64 0.41 -5.09 -8.67
CA ILE A 64 -0.39 -5.40 -7.48
C ILE A 64 0.01 -6.79 -6.98
N VAL A 65 0.52 -6.85 -5.75
CA VAL A 65 0.82 -8.11 -5.06
C VAL A 65 -0.24 -8.38 -3.99
N GLY A 66 -0.95 -9.49 -4.14
CA GLY A 66 -1.94 -9.97 -3.17
C GLY A 66 -1.30 -10.84 -2.09
N LEU A 67 -1.66 -10.60 -0.84
CA LEU A 67 -1.32 -11.47 0.29
C LEU A 67 -2.56 -12.26 0.68
N GLU A 68 -2.53 -13.57 0.48
CA GLU A 68 -3.59 -14.51 0.81
C GLU A 68 -3.24 -15.32 2.06
N GLY A 69 -4.22 -15.74 2.81
CA GLY A 69 -4.04 -16.67 3.93
C GLY A 69 -5.08 -16.50 5.03
N PRO A 70 -5.20 -17.45 5.95
CA PRO A 70 -6.15 -17.41 7.05
C PRO A 70 -5.86 -16.23 8.01
N SER A 71 -6.80 -15.95 8.89
CA SER A 71 -6.57 -15.00 10.00
C SER A 71 -5.38 -15.46 10.84
N GLY A 72 -4.50 -14.52 11.21
CA GLY A 72 -3.28 -14.82 11.96
C GLY A 72 -2.11 -15.36 11.14
N SER A 73 -2.21 -15.49 9.80
CA SER A 73 -1.11 -15.97 8.96
C SER A 73 0.07 -14.99 8.82
N GLY A 74 -0.07 -13.73 9.25
CA GLY A 74 0.98 -12.71 9.19
C GLY A 74 0.75 -11.59 8.18
N LYS A 75 -0.35 -11.59 7.40
CA LYS A 75 -0.64 -10.58 6.35
C LYS A 75 -0.52 -9.14 6.85
N SER A 76 -1.29 -8.78 7.89
CA SER A 76 -1.25 -7.42 8.46
C SER A 76 0.12 -7.08 9.06
N THR A 77 0.86 -8.07 9.57
CA THR A 77 2.23 -7.87 10.06
C THR A 77 3.18 -7.51 8.91
N ILE A 78 3.05 -8.16 7.74
CA ILE A 78 3.79 -7.78 6.52
C ILE A 78 3.41 -6.36 6.09
N LEU A 79 2.11 -6.04 5.99
CA LEU A 79 1.67 -4.69 5.63
C LEU A 79 2.23 -3.62 6.58
N HIS A 80 2.24 -3.89 7.90
CA HIS A 80 2.82 -2.97 8.88
C HIS A 80 4.33 -2.82 8.73
N ALA A 81 5.05 -3.89 8.38
CA ALA A 81 6.48 -3.84 8.14
C ALA A 81 6.79 -3.02 6.87
N VAL A 82 6.09 -3.29 5.76
CA VAL A 82 6.19 -2.52 4.50
C VAL A 82 5.83 -1.06 4.72
N ALA A 83 4.79 -0.79 5.52
CA ALA A 83 4.39 0.57 5.88
C ALA A 83 5.39 1.28 6.82
N GLY A 84 6.44 0.62 7.31
CA GLY A 84 7.36 1.16 8.30
C GLY A 84 6.69 1.50 9.64
N LEU A 85 5.56 0.86 9.95
CA LEU A 85 4.87 0.95 11.23
C LEU A 85 5.44 -0.03 12.25
N LEU A 86 6.11 -1.07 11.77
CA LEU A 86 6.71 -2.14 12.53
C LEU A 86 8.13 -2.35 12.03
N VAL A 87 9.08 -2.52 12.95
CA VAL A 87 10.44 -2.97 12.65
C VAL A 87 10.49 -4.48 12.90
N PRO A 88 10.88 -5.29 11.90
CA PRO A 88 11.09 -6.71 12.09
C PRO A 88 12.08 -7.02 13.21
N THR A 89 11.97 -8.21 13.78
CA THR A 89 12.95 -8.71 14.76
C THR A 89 14.25 -9.11 14.07
N ASP A 90 14.16 -9.57 12.81
CA ASP A 90 15.29 -9.96 11.96
C ASP A 90 14.92 -9.82 10.48
N GLY A 91 15.93 -9.70 9.60
CA GLY A 91 15.75 -9.46 8.17
C GLY A 91 15.52 -8.00 7.83
N ASN A 92 15.40 -7.69 6.53
CA ASN A 92 15.33 -6.33 6.01
C ASN A 92 14.02 -6.08 5.26
N VAL A 93 13.54 -4.84 5.34
CA VAL A 93 12.42 -4.31 4.54
C VAL A 93 12.92 -3.10 3.78
N ILE A 94 13.03 -3.24 2.48
CA ILE A 94 13.58 -2.22 1.59
C ILE A 94 12.43 -1.62 0.79
N VAL A 95 12.29 -0.29 0.81
CA VAL A 95 11.31 0.47 0.03
C VAL A 95 12.05 1.54 -0.76
N ARG A 96 11.91 1.54 -2.08
CA ARG A 96 12.62 2.49 -2.96
C ARG A 96 14.11 2.57 -2.61
N GLU A 97 14.79 1.44 -2.59
CA GLU A 97 16.23 1.30 -2.29
C GLU A 97 16.65 1.69 -0.85
N THR A 98 15.69 2.07 -0.01
CA THR A 98 15.95 2.45 1.38
C THR A 98 15.55 1.33 2.33
N ASP A 99 16.50 0.81 3.10
CA ASP A 99 16.22 -0.17 4.15
C ASP A 99 15.56 0.51 5.36
N LEU A 100 14.27 0.23 5.56
CA LEU A 100 13.48 0.79 6.65
C LEU A 100 13.94 0.28 8.02
N THR A 101 14.58 -0.88 8.08
CA THR A 101 15.02 -1.50 9.36
C THR A 101 16.21 -0.79 9.94
N ALA A 102 17.05 -0.17 9.10
CA ALA A 102 18.23 0.59 9.49
C ALA A 102 17.90 2.03 9.93
N LEU A 103 16.66 2.52 9.67
CA LEU A 103 16.28 3.90 9.95
C LEU A 103 15.88 4.11 11.41
N SER A 104 16.19 5.29 11.95
CA SER A 104 15.57 5.80 13.18
C SER A 104 14.06 5.99 12.99
N ASP A 105 13.30 6.06 14.10
CA ASP A 105 11.85 6.27 14.07
C ASP A 105 11.44 7.57 13.33
N ALA A 106 12.25 8.62 13.47
CA ALA A 106 12.01 9.90 12.81
C ALA A 106 12.24 9.80 11.28
N GLU A 107 13.28 9.10 10.85
CA GLU A 107 13.58 8.87 9.43
C GLU A 107 12.55 7.94 8.80
N ARG A 108 12.19 6.85 9.47
CA ARG A 108 11.15 5.92 9.04
C ARG A 108 9.78 6.63 8.91
N THR A 109 9.45 7.54 9.82
CA THR A 109 8.25 8.37 9.73
C THR A 109 8.28 9.31 8.53
N ARG A 110 9.45 9.90 8.19
CA ARG A 110 9.61 10.74 6.99
C ARG A 110 9.48 9.91 5.72
N MET A 111 10.11 8.73 5.69
CA MET A 111 10.04 7.79 4.56
C MET A 111 8.59 7.35 4.30
N ARG A 112 7.88 6.92 5.34
CA ARG A 112 6.46 6.55 5.25
C ARG A 112 5.60 7.69 4.69
N ARG A 113 5.72 8.90 5.23
CA ARG A 113 4.91 10.05 4.77
C ARG A 113 5.14 10.38 3.30
N ARG A 114 6.33 10.14 2.77
CA ARG A 114 6.69 10.51 1.40
C ARG A 114 6.36 9.41 0.40
N HIS A 115 6.60 8.17 0.75
CA HIS A 115 6.64 7.08 -0.22
C HIS A 115 5.55 6.02 -0.02
N ILE A 116 4.79 6.07 1.09
CA ILE A 116 3.84 4.99 1.41
C ILE A 116 2.47 5.56 1.74
N GLY A 117 1.46 5.13 0.99
CA GLY A 117 0.05 5.34 1.28
C GLY A 117 -0.54 4.13 1.98
N ILE A 118 -1.42 4.34 2.96
CA ILE A 118 -2.02 3.26 3.73
C ILE A 118 -3.53 3.34 3.65
N VAL A 119 -4.15 2.23 3.23
CA VAL A 119 -5.61 2.01 3.21
C VAL A 119 -5.93 0.93 4.25
N PHE A 120 -6.70 1.29 5.26
CA PHE A 120 -7.09 0.40 6.36
C PHE A 120 -8.48 -0.19 6.15
N GLN A 121 -8.72 -1.38 6.66
CA GLN A 121 -10.02 -2.04 6.63
C GLN A 121 -11.14 -1.16 7.19
N ARG A 122 -10.94 -0.51 8.33
CA ARG A 122 -11.93 0.36 9.00
C ARG A 122 -11.79 1.84 8.64
N PHE A 123 -11.30 2.16 7.44
CA PHE A 123 -11.14 3.50 6.88
C PHE A 123 -10.24 4.43 7.72
N HIS A 124 -10.32 4.43 9.04
CA HIS A 124 -9.61 5.31 9.98
C HIS A 124 -9.71 6.79 9.61
N LEU A 125 -10.90 7.23 9.21
CA LEU A 125 -11.19 8.64 8.99
C LEU A 125 -11.43 9.33 10.33
N LEU A 126 -10.97 10.56 10.46
CA LEU A 126 -11.27 11.40 11.63
C LEU A 126 -12.71 11.90 11.52
N PRO A 127 -13.61 11.52 12.48
CA PRO A 127 -15.03 11.78 12.34
C PRO A 127 -15.41 13.27 12.41
N SER A 128 -14.54 14.08 13.03
CA SER A 128 -14.72 15.53 13.14
C SER A 128 -14.22 16.32 11.94
N LEU A 129 -13.59 15.67 10.97
CA LEU A 129 -13.05 16.28 9.77
C LEU A 129 -13.88 15.92 8.55
N SER A 130 -14.12 16.89 7.66
CA SER A 130 -14.75 16.62 6.36
C SER A 130 -13.93 15.67 5.50
N ALA A 131 -14.51 15.09 4.44
CA ALA A 131 -13.81 14.25 3.47
C ALA A 131 -12.54 14.95 2.95
N ARG A 132 -12.66 16.21 2.52
CA ARG A 132 -11.51 17.00 2.06
C ARG A 132 -10.46 17.21 3.15
N ALA A 133 -10.87 17.45 4.39
CA ALA A 133 -9.93 17.64 5.48
C ALA A 133 -9.21 16.35 5.86
N ASN A 134 -9.88 15.20 5.80
CA ASN A 134 -9.26 13.87 5.96
C ASN A 134 -8.20 13.62 4.88
N VAL A 135 -8.52 13.88 3.60
CA VAL A 135 -7.57 13.72 2.48
C VAL A 135 -6.39 14.70 2.61
N ALA A 136 -6.63 15.92 3.10
CA ALA A 136 -5.57 16.92 3.27
C ALA A 136 -4.64 16.65 4.47
N LEU A 137 -4.98 15.75 5.39
CA LEU A 137 -4.25 15.54 6.64
C LEU A 137 -2.76 15.19 6.44
N PRO A 138 -2.39 14.24 5.57
CA PRO A 138 -0.97 13.94 5.30
C PRO A 138 -0.21 15.16 4.73
N LEU A 139 -0.88 15.98 3.92
CA LEU A 139 -0.30 17.18 3.33
C LEU A 139 -0.03 18.28 4.40
N VAL A 140 -0.87 18.35 5.45
CA VAL A 140 -0.60 19.22 6.61
C VAL A 140 0.71 18.81 7.29
N GLN A 141 0.89 17.50 7.51
CA GLN A 141 2.10 16.96 8.11
C GLN A 141 3.34 17.13 7.23
N ALA A 142 3.16 17.22 5.91
CA ALA A 142 4.21 17.49 4.94
C ALA A 142 4.55 18.99 4.81
N GLY A 143 3.85 19.87 5.53
CA GLY A 143 4.10 21.33 5.50
C GLY A 143 3.56 22.03 4.24
N ILE A 144 2.68 21.40 3.46
CA ILE A 144 2.11 21.98 2.25
C ILE A 144 1.19 23.17 2.61
N SER A 145 1.19 24.21 1.79
CA SER A 145 0.37 25.40 2.01
C SER A 145 -1.13 25.08 2.07
N ARG A 146 -1.92 25.94 2.74
CA ARG A 146 -3.37 25.73 2.86
C ARG A 146 -4.08 25.71 1.52
N SER A 147 -3.67 26.55 0.59
CA SER A 147 -4.22 26.60 -0.79
C SER A 147 -3.96 25.30 -1.53
N ASP A 148 -2.70 24.88 -1.56
CA ASP A 148 -2.25 23.73 -2.35
C ASP A 148 -2.81 22.41 -1.82
N ARG A 149 -2.80 22.20 -0.49
CA ARG A 149 -3.40 21.01 0.09
C ARG A 149 -4.92 20.94 -0.13
N ARG A 150 -5.61 22.09 -0.14
CA ARG A 150 -7.05 22.15 -0.44
C ARG A 150 -7.31 21.79 -1.90
N ALA A 151 -6.56 22.35 -2.83
CA ALA A 151 -6.65 22.06 -4.25
C ALA A 151 -6.36 20.57 -4.53
N ARG A 152 -5.25 20.06 -4.00
CA ARG A 152 -4.87 18.65 -4.16
C ARG A 152 -5.92 17.69 -3.59
N ALA A 153 -6.41 17.96 -2.37
CA ALA A 153 -7.44 17.12 -1.75
C ALA A 153 -8.77 17.14 -2.51
N THR A 154 -9.17 18.29 -3.07
CA THR A 154 -10.36 18.40 -3.92
C THR A 154 -10.18 17.60 -5.19
N ALA A 155 -9.08 17.75 -5.91
CA ALA A 155 -8.79 17.00 -7.15
C ALA A 155 -8.77 15.48 -6.91
N LEU A 156 -8.22 15.02 -5.79
CA LEU A 156 -8.22 13.59 -5.44
C LEU A 156 -9.63 13.07 -5.13
N LEU A 157 -10.48 13.86 -4.46
CA LEU A 157 -11.87 13.47 -4.23
C LEU A 157 -12.67 13.43 -5.53
N GLU A 158 -12.43 14.35 -6.46
CA GLU A 158 -13.01 14.32 -7.79
C GLU A 158 -12.57 13.04 -8.56
N ALA A 159 -11.28 12.71 -8.52
CA ALA A 159 -10.72 11.53 -9.17
C ALA A 159 -11.31 10.20 -8.64
N VAL A 160 -11.73 10.15 -7.37
CA VAL A 160 -12.41 8.99 -6.80
C VAL A 160 -13.96 9.10 -6.85
N GLY A 161 -14.51 10.03 -7.65
CA GLY A 161 -15.96 10.18 -7.85
C GLY A 161 -16.70 10.80 -6.66
N LEU A 162 -16.04 11.65 -5.86
CA LEU A 162 -16.60 12.30 -4.67
C LEU A 162 -16.57 13.83 -4.74
N ALA A 163 -16.69 14.41 -5.94
CA ALA A 163 -16.71 15.87 -6.14
C ALA A 163 -17.74 16.58 -5.25
N ASP A 164 -18.95 16.03 -5.17
CA ASP A 164 -20.08 16.59 -4.41
C ASP A 164 -20.05 16.23 -2.91
N ARG A 165 -19.06 15.46 -2.45
CA ARG A 165 -18.93 14.98 -1.06
C ARG A 165 -17.81 15.65 -0.28
N THR A 166 -17.11 16.61 -0.85
CA THR A 166 -15.90 17.21 -0.27
C THR A 166 -16.06 17.80 1.13
N SER A 167 -17.27 18.31 1.46
CA SER A 167 -17.60 18.92 2.76
C SER A 167 -18.27 17.96 3.75
N HIS A 168 -18.69 16.77 3.32
CA HIS A 168 -19.38 15.81 4.18
C HIS A 168 -18.45 15.25 5.25
N LEU A 169 -19.01 14.99 6.44
CA LEU A 169 -18.35 14.27 7.52
C LEU A 169 -18.41 12.75 7.27
N PRO A 170 -17.51 11.95 7.82
CA PRO A 170 -17.53 10.48 7.64
C PRO A 170 -18.83 9.80 8.00
N GLY A 171 -19.58 10.34 8.99
CA GLY A 171 -20.90 9.83 9.38
C GLY A 171 -22.00 10.05 8.36
N GLU A 172 -21.79 10.96 7.39
CA GLU A 172 -22.75 11.30 6.33
C GLU A 172 -22.44 10.53 5.02
N LEU A 173 -21.38 9.71 5.02
CA LEU A 173 -20.91 8.96 3.86
C LEU A 173 -21.28 7.47 3.99
N SER A 174 -21.60 6.84 2.85
CA SER A 174 -21.72 5.38 2.77
C SER A 174 -20.38 4.67 3.04
N GLY A 175 -20.39 3.35 3.22
CA GLY A 175 -19.17 2.55 3.40
C GLY A 175 -18.17 2.75 2.25
N GLY A 176 -18.66 2.63 1.01
CA GLY A 176 -17.84 2.81 -0.18
C GLY A 176 -17.34 4.24 -0.37
N GLU A 177 -18.16 5.26 -0.05
CA GLU A 177 -17.69 6.65 -0.07
C GLU A 177 -16.57 6.86 0.96
N ARG A 178 -16.71 6.31 2.19
CA ARG A 178 -15.62 6.36 3.20
C ARG A 178 -14.36 5.68 2.72
N GLN A 179 -14.48 4.52 2.05
CA GLN A 179 -13.32 3.82 1.49
C GLN A 179 -12.63 4.65 0.40
N ARG A 180 -13.40 5.24 -0.52
CA ARG A 180 -12.83 6.13 -1.55
C ARG A 180 -12.15 7.36 -0.94
N VAL A 181 -12.69 7.93 0.15
CA VAL A 181 -11.97 9.00 0.91
C VAL A 181 -10.66 8.49 1.51
N ALA A 182 -10.65 7.26 2.07
CA ALA A 182 -9.43 6.66 2.63
C ALA A 182 -8.36 6.42 1.55
N ILE A 183 -8.77 5.97 0.36
CA ILE A 183 -7.87 5.81 -0.81
C ILE A 183 -7.35 7.18 -1.28
N ALA A 184 -8.22 8.17 -1.44
CA ALA A 184 -7.81 9.54 -1.80
C ALA A 184 -6.81 10.12 -0.78
N ARG A 185 -7.01 9.85 0.52
CA ARG A 185 -6.05 10.22 1.58
C ARG A 185 -4.71 9.50 1.40
N ALA A 186 -4.72 8.21 1.12
CA ALA A 186 -3.50 7.43 0.89
C ALA A 186 -2.70 7.98 -0.30
N LEU A 187 -3.36 8.48 -1.34
CA LEU A 187 -2.76 9.06 -2.54
C LEU A 187 -2.31 10.53 -2.38
N SER A 188 -2.64 11.18 -1.26
CA SER A 188 -2.48 12.64 -1.14
C SER A 188 -1.04 13.12 -1.30
N THR A 189 -0.08 12.40 -0.76
CA THR A 189 1.37 12.71 -0.84
C THR A 189 2.05 12.18 -2.09
N ASP A 190 1.29 11.62 -3.04
CA ASP A 190 1.80 10.99 -4.26
C ASP A 190 2.81 9.87 -3.99
N PRO A 191 2.43 8.84 -3.21
CA PRO A 191 3.34 7.79 -2.78
C PRO A 191 3.68 6.82 -3.91
N ASP A 192 4.86 6.19 -3.83
CA ASP A 192 5.29 5.12 -4.74
C ASP A 192 4.62 3.77 -4.42
N VAL A 193 4.29 3.55 -3.15
CA VAL A 193 3.77 2.29 -2.63
C VAL A 193 2.44 2.51 -1.92
N ILE A 194 1.45 1.67 -2.22
CA ILE A 194 0.18 1.60 -1.48
C ILE A 194 0.12 0.26 -0.76
N VAL A 195 -0.18 0.29 0.53
CA VAL A 195 -0.54 -0.92 1.29
C VAL A 195 -2.02 -0.86 1.64
N ALA A 196 -2.76 -1.94 1.39
CA ALA A 196 -4.19 -2.02 1.64
C ALA A 196 -4.53 -3.29 2.43
N ASP A 197 -5.11 -3.11 3.61
CA ASP A 197 -5.57 -4.21 4.48
C ASP A 197 -7.08 -4.37 4.33
N GLU A 198 -7.53 -5.50 3.75
CA GLU A 198 -8.94 -5.86 3.48
C GLU A 198 -9.74 -4.68 2.89
N PRO A 199 -9.33 -4.11 1.73
CA PRO A 199 -9.88 -2.84 1.23
C PRO A 199 -11.36 -2.89 0.84
N THR A 200 -11.95 -4.07 0.71
CA THR A 200 -13.36 -4.29 0.36
C THR A 200 -14.15 -4.98 1.46
N GLY A 201 -13.52 -5.35 2.57
CA GLY A 201 -14.10 -6.22 3.61
C GLY A 201 -15.34 -5.65 4.32
N GLU A 202 -15.56 -4.33 4.29
CA GLU A 202 -16.71 -3.65 4.89
C GLU A 202 -17.75 -3.18 3.82
N LEU A 203 -17.63 -3.66 2.55
CA LEU A 203 -18.41 -3.17 1.43
C LEU A 203 -19.33 -4.25 0.85
N ASP A 204 -20.44 -3.82 0.27
CA ASP A 204 -21.23 -4.68 -0.60
C ASP A 204 -20.50 -4.99 -1.90
N THR A 205 -20.94 -6.04 -2.60
CA THR A 205 -20.25 -6.56 -3.80
C THR A 205 -20.11 -5.53 -4.92
N ALA A 206 -21.12 -4.67 -5.14
CA ALA A 206 -21.06 -3.69 -6.23
C ALA A 206 -20.05 -2.59 -5.91
N THR A 207 -20.16 -2.02 -4.71
CA THR A 207 -19.23 -0.99 -4.20
C THR A 207 -17.80 -1.53 -4.08
N GLY A 208 -17.64 -2.82 -3.71
CA GLY A 208 -16.33 -3.48 -3.67
C GLY A 208 -15.66 -3.51 -5.04
N LYS A 209 -16.40 -3.79 -6.12
CA LYS A 209 -15.87 -3.76 -7.49
C LYS A 209 -15.34 -2.39 -7.88
N ASP A 210 -16.09 -1.32 -7.60
CA ASP A 210 -15.65 0.05 -7.91
C ASP A 210 -14.32 0.38 -7.21
N VAL A 211 -14.16 -0.10 -5.96
CA VAL A 211 -12.91 0.08 -5.20
C VAL A 211 -11.76 -0.73 -5.80
N LEU A 212 -12.01 -1.96 -6.28
CA LEU A 212 -10.99 -2.78 -6.94
C LEU A 212 -10.57 -2.20 -8.29
N GLU A 213 -11.49 -1.66 -9.08
CA GLU A 213 -11.16 -0.94 -10.32
C GLU A 213 -10.24 0.25 -10.03
N LEU A 214 -10.56 1.04 -8.97
CA LEU A 214 -9.70 2.15 -8.55
C LEU A 214 -8.31 1.68 -8.11
N LEU A 215 -8.20 0.57 -7.37
CA LEU A 215 -6.91 0.01 -6.97
C LEU A 215 -6.12 -0.52 -8.19
N THR A 216 -6.80 -1.08 -9.17
CA THR A 216 -6.20 -1.53 -10.45
C THR A 216 -5.60 -0.34 -11.21
N ASP A 217 -6.33 0.76 -11.31
CA ASP A 217 -5.82 1.98 -11.97
C ASP A 217 -4.61 2.57 -11.22
N ILE A 218 -4.64 2.57 -9.88
CA ILE A 218 -3.52 2.99 -9.06
C ILE A 218 -2.29 2.09 -9.28
N GLY A 219 -2.50 0.78 -9.40
CA GLY A 219 -1.44 -0.22 -9.59
C GLY A 219 -0.66 -0.08 -10.88
N ARG A 220 -1.19 0.62 -11.91
CA ARG A 220 -0.47 0.83 -13.18
C ARG A 220 0.81 1.65 -13.04
N ASP A 221 0.82 2.60 -12.09
CA ASP A 221 1.92 3.53 -11.91
C ASP A 221 2.63 3.36 -10.55
N ARG A 222 2.07 2.55 -9.67
CA ARG A 222 2.54 2.36 -8.28
C ARG A 222 2.61 0.89 -7.91
N ALA A 223 3.43 0.57 -6.94
CA ALA A 223 3.37 -0.74 -6.31
C ALA A 223 2.22 -0.80 -5.31
N VAL A 224 1.40 -1.84 -5.39
CA VAL A 224 0.29 -2.07 -4.45
C VAL A 224 0.48 -3.40 -3.75
N VAL A 225 0.43 -3.41 -2.41
CA VAL A 225 0.39 -4.63 -1.62
C VAL A 225 -0.98 -4.72 -0.95
N VAL A 226 -1.78 -5.69 -1.34
CA VAL A 226 -3.14 -5.87 -0.80
C VAL A 226 -3.24 -7.17 -0.01
N ALA A 227 -3.68 -7.09 1.25
CA ALA A 227 -4.01 -8.27 2.04
C ALA A 227 -5.52 -8.52 1.95
N SER A 228 -5.92 -9.73 1.61
CA SER A 228 -7.31 -10.15 1.66
C SER A 228 -7.44 -11.66 1.85
N HIS A 229 -8.62 -12.08 2.30
CA HIS A 229 -9.08 -13.47 2.29
C HIS A 229 -10.18 -13.69 1.22
N ASP A 230 -10.60 -12.63 0.53
CA ASP A 230 -11.61 -12.66 -0.53
C ASP A 230 -10.96 -12.84 -1.90
N ALA A 231 -11.38 -13.91 -2.61
CA ALA A 231 -10.88 -14.23 -3.94
C ALA A 231 -11.16 -13.13 -4.97
N THR A 232 -12.25 -12.37 -4.83
CA THR A 232 -12.58 -11.25 -5.72
C THR A 232 -11.55 -10.13 -5.57
N THR A 233 -11.17 -9.81 -4.33
CA THR A 233 -10.12 -8.82 -4.06
C THR A 233 -8.76 -9.27 -4.60
N LEU A 234 -8.44 -10.55 -4.49
CA LEU A 234 -7.18 -11.10 -4.99
C LEU A 234 -7.15 -11.27 -6.51
N SER A 235 -8.30 -11.25 -7.19
CA SER A 235 -8.37 -11.41 -8.66
C SER A 235 -7.78 -10.24 -9.44
N VAL A 236 -7.57 -9.07 -8.81
CA VAL A 236 -6.92 -7.91 -9.44
C VAL A 236 -5.41 -7.88 -9.22
N ALA A 237 -4.85 -8.84 -8.46
CA ALA A 237 -3.42 -8.94 -8.22
C ALA A 237 -2.70 -9.62 -9.39
N ASP A 238 -1.54 -9.08 -9.78
CA ASP A 238 -0.65 -9.66 -10.78
C ASP A 238 0.06 -10.89 -10.23
N HIS A 239 0.35 -10.89 -8.90
CA HIS A 239 0.93 -12.00 -8.17
C HIS A 239 0.22 -12.18 -6.84
N VAL A 240 0.02 -13.43 -6.43
CA VAL A 240 -0.57 -13.76 -5.12
C VAL A 240 0.40 -14.59 -4.31
N ILE A 241 0.74 -14.08 -3.13
CA ILE A 241 1.60 -14.74 -2.14
C ILE A 241 0.70 -15.36 -1.07
N THR A 242 0.71 -16.69 -0.99
CA THR A 242 -0.04 -17.41 0.03
C THR A 242 0.78 -17.55 1.30
N LEU A 243 0.24 -17.07 2.41
CA LEU A 243 0.87 -17.12 3.73
C LEU A 243 0.21 -18.17 4.63
N ARG A 244 1.03 -18.97 5.30
CA ARG A 244 0.58 -19.92 6.32
C ARG A 244 1.57 -19.95 7.47
N ASP A 245 1.06 -19.82 8.71
CA ASP A 245 1.86 -19.86 9.94
C ASP A 245 3.10 -18.94 9.92
N GLY A 246 2.94 -17.74 9.33
CA GLY A 246 3.99 -16.75 9.23
C GLY A 246 5.04 -17.04 8.16
N ARG A 247 4.80 -17.94 7.22
CA ARG A 247 5.72 -18.30 6.11
C ARG A 247 5.05 -18.08 4.76
N VAL A 248 5.85 -17.80 3.76
CA VAL A 248 5.43 -17.91 2.36
C VAL A 248 5.31 -19.40 2.03
N ASN A 249 4.13 -19.81 1.59
CA ASN A 249 3.84 -21.20 1.24
C ASN A 249 3.83 -21.40 -0.29
N ASP A 250 3.34 -20.39 -1.03
CA ASP A 250 3.23 -20.44 -2.49
C ASP A 250 3.24 -19.02 -3.06
N VAL A 251 3.68 -18.87 -4.32
CA VAL A 251 3.64 -17.63 -5.11
C VAL A 251 3.10 -17.98 -6.50
N ARG A 252 2.02 -17.36 -6.90
CA ARG A 252 1.36 -17.60 -8.19
C ARG A 252 1.01 -16.30 -8.91
#